data_0bca478965de0afe24d54273e507260d
#
_entry.id   0bca478965de0afe24d54273e507260d
#
_cell.length_a   1.000
_cell.length_b   1.000
_cell.length_c   1.000
_cell.angle_alpha   90.00
_cell.angle_beta   90.00
_cell.angle_gamma   90.00
#
_symmetry.space_group_name_H-M   'P 1'
#
loop_
_entity.id
_entity.type
_entity.pdbx_description
1 polymer ?
#
loop_
_entity_poly.entity_id
_entity_poly.type
_entity_poly.pdbx_seq_one_letter_code
_entity_poly.pdbx_strand_id
1 'polypeptide(L)'
;MTQSRFRHAIFFVFGLLVTLIGVNAIRAQEPDVQLKTNILKFINASRTSNLAELRSVTTQAFKQADLPRYAILARLGSVSDVNLGEVESLLSNLTVVSVDAEHEHGSSSWTFSIDVSKKILAAQLEHAEVLGPEKVISGSARHHHSWGGSRRPVVLDCDQAPAACNKDPRLVEFFYATDRNVTITNNIASLDPSAPRSGKLTYGVAAVHIPEDHEPGRIELPSEWHFISFEFKSPLDEKKHFSIRRLAATSLDDWKQLLKLQVEATNKTALIFVHGFNTGFEEALYRNAQIVWDLQYQGVSVLFSWSSKGKIQDYLYDQDSADIAQPEFIDLLGKLHDSGIERVDIIAHSMGNRVVLPALDQIASVSSPIKIRQLIMAAPDVARDKFMIQLPLAQKVVEGSTLYASSTDKALIASTHLADFPRAGMIPAAGPVILPNLDTIDVTAVGDEIFGLNHSVFATNRAVMDDLKLLIINEMKLPRLSQVRRFPDPPQQPTYWKYK
;
A
#
# COMPACT_ATOMS: atom_id res chain seq x y z
N MET A 1 -9.19 4.66 62.48
CA MET A 1 -9.71 3.29 62.18
C MET A 1 -10.68 3.31 61.02
N THR A 2 -10.33 3.75 59.81
CA THR A 2 -11.24 3.78 58.66
C THR A 2 -10.54 3.79 57.27
N GLN A 3 -9.25 3.53 57.19
CA GLN A 3 -8.55 3.46 55.88
C GLN A 3 -8.01 2.07 55.53
N SER A 4 -8.15 1.08 56.40
CA SER A 4 -7.62 -0.28 56.17
C SER A 4 -8.64 -1.26 55.50
N ARG A 5 -9.92 -0.93 55.46
CA ARG A 5 -10.96 -1.82 54.91
C ARG A 5 -11.26 -1.60 53.40
N PHE A 6 -10.78 -0.50 52.82
CA PHE A 6 -11.03 -0.21 51.39
C PHE A 6 -9.96 -0.83 50.46
N ARG A 7 -8.78 -1.16 50.98
CA ARG A 7 -7.72 -1.78 50.18
C ARG A 7 -7.89 -3.28 49.96
N HIS A 8 -8.63 -3.97 50.81
CA HIS A 8 -8.86 -5.41 50.64
C HIS A 8 -10.05 -5.75 49.72
N ALA A 9 -10.98 -4.84 49.51
CA ALA A 9 -12.10 -5.04 48.57
C ALA A 9 -11.69 -4.91 47.11
N ILE A 10 -10.70 -4.11 46.77
CA ILE A 10 -10.21 -3.92 45.42
C ILE A 10 -9.35 -5.13 44.95
N PHE A 11 -8.60 -5.75 45.84
CA PHE A 11 -7.81 -6.94 45.52
C PHE A 11 -8.68 -8.21 45.34
N PHE A 12 -9.86 -8.28 45.97
CA PHE A 12 -10.75 -9.43 45.81
C PHE A 12 -11.57 -9.36 44.53
N VAL A 13 -11.91 -8.17 44.03
CA VAL A 13 -12.64 -7.99 42.78
C VAL A 13 -11.69 -8.18 41.57
N PHE A 14 -10.42 -7.80 41.66
CA PHE A 14 -9.43 -8.06 40.62
C PHE A 14 -9.00 -9.54 40.55
N GLY A 15 -8.96 -10.22 41.70
CA GLY A 15 -8.68 -11.68 41.75
C GLY A 15 -9.81 -12.53 41.21
N LEU A 16 -11.08 -12.08 41.31
CA LEU A 16 -12.24 -12.82 40.78
C LEU A 16 -12.50 -12.55 39.31
N LEU A 17 -12.06 -11.41 38.75
CA LEU A 17 -12.16 -11.12 37.34
C LEU A 17 -11.06 -11.83 36.50
N VAL A 18 -9.91 -12.11 37.10
CA VAL A 18 -8.82 -12.87 36.44
C VAL A 18 -9.11 -14.39 36.44
N THR A 19 -9.97 -14.86 37.32
CA THR A 19 -10.40 -16.28 37.35
C THR A 19 -11.66 -16.55 36.53
N LEU A 20 -12.35 -15.50 36.03
CA LEU A 20 -13.53 -15.66 35.12
C LEU A 20 -13.21 -15.35 33.65
N ILE A 21 -12.10 -14.71 33.36
CA ILE A 21 -11.46 -14.80 32.07
C ILE A 21 -10.63 -16.08 32.13
N GLY A 22 -11.30 -17.19 31.87
CA GLY A 22 -10.62 -18.45 31.66
C GLY A 22 -9.53 -18.20 30.65
N VAL A 23 -8.27 -18.19 31.10
CA VAL A 23 -7.15 -18.51 30.27
C VAL A 23 -7.48 -19.94 29.81
N ASN A 24 -8.18 -20.02 28.68
CA ASN A 24 -8.06 -21.18 27.85
C ASN A 24 -6.58 -21.23 27.50
N ALA A 25 -5.79 -21.86 28.37
CA ALA A 25 -4.51 -22.40 28.01
C ALA A 25 -4.81 -23.09 26.68
N ILE A 26 -4.29 -22.55 25.59
CA ILE A 26 -4.30 -23.17 24.29
C ILE A 26 -3.66 -24.52 24.51
N ARG A 27 -4.49 -25.51 24.79
CA ARG A 27 -4.11 -26.90 24.65
C ARG A 27 -3.61 -26.94 23.23
N ALA A 28 -2.35 -27.30 23.03
CA ALA A 28 -1.81 -27.57 21.71
C ALA A 28 -2.84 -28.46 21.00
N GLN A 29 -3.64 -27.88 20.15
CA GLN A 29 -4.66 -28.60 19.40
C GLN A 29 -3.86 -29.57 18.54
N GLU A 30 -4.19 -30.86 18.61
CA GLU A 30 -3.64 -31.80 17.66
C GLU A 30 -3.71 -31.20 16.27
N PRO A 31 -2.64 -31.30 15.46
CA PRO A 31 -2.60 -30.63 14.16
C PRO A 31 -3.85 -31.03 13.38
N ASP A 32 -4.62 -30.03 12.96
CA ASP A 32 -5.89 -30.22 12.27
C ASP A 32 -5.63 -30.98 10.95
N VAL A 33 -5.75 -32.30 11.00
CA VAL A 33 -5.42 -33.23 9.91
C VAL A 33 -6.18 -32.86 8.62
N GLN A 34 -7.43 -32.41 8.75
CA GLN A 34 -8.23 -32.06 7.59
C GLN A 34 -7.73 -30.76 6.94
N LEU A 35 -7.37 -29.77 7.76
CA LEU A 35 -6.82 -28.51 7.28
C LEU A 35 -5.48 -28.72 6.58
N LYS A 36 -4.57 -29.46 7.23
CA LYS A 36 -3.27 -29.82 6.67
C LYS A 36 -3.42 -30.55 5.31
N THR A 37 -4.37 -31.46 5.23
CA THR A 37 -4.68 -32.20 3.99
C THR A 37 -5.20 -31.27 2.89
N ASN A 38 -6.08 -30.32 3.21
CA ASN A 38 -6.62 -29.39 2.22
C ASN A 38 -5.54 -28.44 1.71
N ILE A 39 -4.64 -27.97 2.56
CA ILE A 39 -3.52 -27.10 2.19
C ILE A 39 -2.52 -27.86 1.30
N LEU A 40 -2.13 -29.08 1.66
CA LEU A 40 -1.28 -29.94 0.84
C LEU A 40 -1.86 -30.17 -0.56
N LYS A 41 -3.14 -30.49 -0.64
CA LYS A 41 -3.84 -30.65 -1.92
C LYS A 41 -3.85 -29.35 -2.72
N PHE A 42 -4.10 -28.21 -2.06
CA PHE A 42 -4.11 -26.91 -2.71
C PHE A 42 -2.76 -26.58 -3.36
N ILE A 43 -1.66 -26.71 -2.61
CA ILE A 43 -0.32 -26.38 -3.09
C ILE A 43 0.08 -27.29 -4.26
N ASN A 44 -0.15 -28.61 -4.14
CA ASN A 44 0.16 -29.58 -5.21
C ASN A 44 -0.73 -29.36 -6.45
N ALA A 45 -2.02 -29.09 -6.27
CA ALA A 45 -2.94 -28.83 -7.36
C ALA A 45 -2.62 -27.48 -8.06
N SER A 46 -2.18 -26.47 -7.31
CA SER A 46 -1.70 -25.20 -7.86
C SER A 46 -0.46 -25.40 -8.73
N ARG A 47 0.49 -26.22 -8.27
CA ARG A 47 1.70 -26.56 -9.01
C ARG A 47 1.41 -27.22 -10.36
N THR A 48 0.42 -28.10 -10.40
CA THR A 48 0.05 -28.89 -11.61
C THR A 48 -1.09 -28.24 -12.42
N SER A 49 -1.61 -27.09 -11.96
CA SER A 49 -2.80 -26.44 -12.52
C SER A 49 -4.02 -27.36 -12.58
N ASN A 50 -4.15 -28.26 -11.59
CA ASN A 50 -5.25 -29.21 -11.50
C ASN A 50 -6.52 -28.54 -10.94
N LEU A 51 -7.35 -28.02 -11.84
CA LEU A 51 -8.55 -27.26 -11.49
C LEU A 51 -9.61 -28.08 -10.75
N ALA A 52 -9.72 -29.37 -11.02
CA ALA A 52 -10.69 -30.24 -10.34
C ALA A 52 -10.33 -30.42 -8.86
N GLU A 53 -9.06 -30.62 -8.56
CA GLU A 53 -8.56 -30.78 -7.20
C GLU A 53 -8.60 -29.46 -6.44
N LEU A 54 -8.25 -28.33 -7.07
CA LEU A 54 -8.39 -27.00 -6.48
C LEU A 54 -9.83 -26.72 -6.04
N ARG A 55 -10.80 -26.98 -6.91
CA ARG A 55 -12.24 -26.81 -6.60
C ARG A 55 -12.69 -27.68 -5.41
N SER A 56 -12.05 -28.82 -5.17
CA SER A 56 -12.39 -29.69 -4.06
C SER A 56 -12.04 -29.11 -2.69
N VAL A 57 -11.01 -28.26 -2.63
CA VAL A 57 -10.46 -27.70 -1.39
C VAL A 57 -10.68 -26.19 -1.23
N THR A 58 -11.21 -25.52 -2.25
CA THR A 58 -11.51 -24.09 -2.22
C THR A 58 -13.01 -23.82 -2.13
N THR A 59 -13.37 -22.60 -1.72
CA THR A 59 -14.77 -22.12 -1.77
C THR A 59 -15.15 -21.68 -3.20
N GLN A 60 -16.43 -21.41 -3.44
CA GLN A 60 -16.89 -20.85 -4.72
C GLN A 60 -16.35 -19.42 -4.95
N ALA A 61 -15.95 -18.72 -3.89
CA ALA A 61 -15.36 -17.38 -3.97
C ALA A 61 -13.91 -17.40 -4.45
N PHE A 62 -13.22 -18.54 -4.39
CA PHE A 62 -11.84 -18.68 -4.87
C PHE A 62 -11.81 -18.63 -6.41
N LYS A 63 -11.12 -17.64 -6.97
CA LYS A 63 -11.05 -17.43 -8.43
C LYS A 63 -9.79 -18.08 -9.03
N GLN A 64 -9.95 -18.72 -10.17
CA GLN A 64 -8.86 -19.34 -10.95
C GLN A 64 -7.84 -18.32 -11.50
N ALA A 65 -8.17 -17.04 -11.56
CA ALA A 65 -7.28 -15.99 -12.07
C ALA A 65 -5.98 -15.83 -11.23
N ASP A 66 -5.96 -16.38 -10.02
CA ASP A 66 -4.78 -16.32 -9.13
C ASP A 66 -3.75 -17.45 -9.38
N LEU A 67 -4.07 -18.42 -10.23
CA LEU A 67 -3.20 -19.56 -10.54
C LEU A 67 -1.85 -19.22 -11.22
N PRO A 68 -1.75 -18.23 -12.12
CA PRO A 68 -0.46 -17.84 -12.73
C PRO A 68 0.60 -17.42 -11.69
N ARG A 69 0.19 -16.96 -10.51
CA ARG A 69 1.09 -16.55 -9.42
C ARG A 69 1.92 -17.71 -8.84
N TYR A 70 1.50 -18.93 -9.09
CA TYR A 70 2.14 -20.12 -8.52
C TYR A 70 3.05 -20.85 -9.50
N ALA A 71 3.44 -20.23 -10.61
CA ALA A 71 4.36 -20.84 -11.58
C ALA A 71 5.71 -21.27 -10.97
N ILE A 72 6.15 -20.61 -9.90
CA ILE A 72 7.36 -20.97 -9.17
C ILE A 72 7.24 -22.36 -8.52
N LEU A 73 6.04 -22.78 -8.14
CA LEU A 73 5.81 -24.10 -7.51
C LEU A 73 6.17 -25.26 -8.45
N ALA A 74 6.10 -25.06 -9.77
CA ALA A 74 6.54 -26.07 -10.73
C ALA A 74 8.04 -26.36 -10.63
N ARG A 75 8.85 -25.37 -10.21
CA ARG A 75 10.30 -25.49 -10.04
C ARG A 75 10.67 -26.09 -8.68
N LEU A 76 9.83 -25.88 -7.67
CA LEU A 76 10.03 -26.41 -6.31
C LEU A 76 9.79 -27.92 -6.22
N GLY A 77 9.07 -28.50 -7.17
CA GLY A 77 8.67 -29.92 -7.11
C GLY A 77 7.47 -30.17 -6.21
N SER A 78 7.19 -31.43 -5.93
CA SER A 78 6.06 -31.83 -5.08
C SER A 78 6.26 -31.40 -3.63
N VAL A 79 5.16 -31.05 -2.94
CA VAL A 79 5.17 -30.81 -1.50
C VAL A 79 5.15 -32.12 -0.76
N SER A 80 6.11 -32.31 0.13
CA SER A 80 6.23 -33.49 0.98
C SER A 80 5.54 -33.33 2.34
N ASP A 81 5.65 -32.15 2.93
CA ASP A 81 5.00 -31.81 4.20
C ASP A 81 4.66 -30.33 4.29
N VAL A 82 3.71 -30.00 5.19
CA VAL A 82 3.37 -28.62 5.56
C VAL A 82 3.32 -28.50 7.07
N ASN A 83 3.93 -27.46 7.59
CA ASN A 83 3.91 -27.10 8.99
C ASN A 83 2.95 -25.93 9.18
N LEU A 84 1.92 -26.12 10.00
CA LEU A 84 1.00 -25.06 10.39
C LEU A 84 1.68 -24.20 11.47
N GLY A 85 1.85 -22.93 11.17
CA GLY A 85 2.36 -21.92 12.11
C GLY A 85 1.25 -21.29 12.95
N GLU A 86 1.28 -19.96 13.09
CA GLU A 86 0.28 -19.24 13.85
C GLU A 86 -1.10 -19.39 13.23
N VAL A 87 -2.08 -19.70 14.07
CA VAL A 87 -3.50 -19.84 13.71
C VAL A 87 -4.26 -18.73 14.43
N GLU A 88 -4.74 -17.75 13.69
CA GLU A 88 -5.56 -16.66 14.21
C GLU A 88 -7.00 -16.79 13.73
N SER A 89 -7.92 -16.95 14.67
CA SER A 89 -9.36 -16.85 14.38
C SER A 89 -9.77 -15.38 14.43
N LEU A 90 -9.85 -14.75 13.27
CA LEU A 90 -10.20 -13.32 13.15
C LEU A 90 -11.71 -13.07 13.37
N LEU A 91 -12.55 -14.05 13.04
CA LEU A 91 -14.01 -13.99 13.21
C LEU A 91 -14.53 -15.40 13.47
N SER A 92 -15.78 -15.52 13.92
CA SER A 92 -16.44 -16.82 14.15
C SER A 92 -16.47 -17.74 12.90
N ASN A 93 -16.21 -17.20 11.72
CA ASN A 93 -16.30 -17.89 10.43
C ASN A 93 -15.04 -17.75 9.54
N LEU A 94 -13.99 -17.09 10.03
CA LEU A 94 -12.75 -16.87 9.28
C LEU A 94 -11.52 -17.15 10.15
N THR A 95 -10.68 -18.06 9.69
CA THR A 95 -9.39 -18.39 10.30
C THR A 95 -8.28 -18.05 9.32
N VAL A 96 -7.23 -17.38 9.79
CA VAL A 96 -6.00 -17.16 9.03
C VAL A 96 -4.91 -18.06 9.61
N VAL A 97 -4.17 -18.73 8.73
CA VAL A 97 -3.13 -19.69 9.11
C VAL A 97 -1.87 -19.39 8.30
N SER A 98 -0.75 -19.22 8.98
CA SER A 98 0.57 -19.25 8.36
C SER A 98 1.03 -20.70 8.16
N VAL A 99 1.67 -21.00 7.04
CA VAL A 99 2.05 -22.35 6.65
C VAL A 99 3.41 -22.33 5.98
N ASP A 100 4.31 -23.18 6.47
CA ASP A 100 5.57 -23.48 5.81
C ASP A 100 5.45 -24.84 5.12
N ALA A 101 5.79 -24.90 3.84
CA ALA A 101 5.73 -26.11 3.02
C ALA A 101 7.13 -26.52 2.56
N GLU A 102 7.46 -27.79 2.77
CA GLU A 102 8.68 -28.41 2.28
C GLU A 102 8.42 -29.07 0.93
N HIS A 103 9.23 -28.72 -0.05
CA HIS A 103 9.18 -29.23 -1.41
C HIS A 103 10.38 -30.11 -1.74
N GLU A 104 10.27 -30.84 -2.83
CA GLU A 104 11.35 -31.69 -3.33
C GLU A 104 12.64 -30.90 -3.65
N HIS A 105 12.53 -29.65 -4.06
CA HIS A 105 13.65 -28.80 -4.47
C HIS A 105 13.65 -27.43 -3.77
N GLY A 106 13.11 -27.34 -2.55
CA GLY A 106 13.11 -26.09 -1.81
C GLY A 106 12.01 -25.99 -0.77
N SER A 107 11.67 -24.76 -0.40
CA SER A 107 10.62 -24.46 0.58
C SER A 107 9.72 -23.32 0.13
N SER A 108 8.53 -23.23 0.71
CA SER A 108 7.64 -22.08 0.52
C SER A 108 6.84 -21.79 1.79
N SER A 109 6.59 -20.49 2.04
CA SER A 109 5.77 -20.02 3.15
C SER A 109 4.52 -19.34 2.61
N TRP A 110 3.39 -19.60 3.27
CA TRP A 110 2.07 -19.21 2.82
C TRP A 110 1.24 -18.60 3.94
N THR A 111 0.27 -17.78 3.54
CA THR A 111 -0.86 -17.36 4.38
C THR A 111 -2.15 -17.84 3.75
N PHE A 112 -2.95 -18.59 4.46
CA PHE A 112 -4.25 -19.08 4.03
C PHE A 112 -5.37 -18.45 4.83
N SER A 113 -6.40 -17.96 4.13
CA SER A 113 -7.70 -17.63 4.74
C SER A 113 -8.66 -18.80 4.52
N ILE A 114 -9.29 -19.26 5.58
CA ILE A 114 -10.02 -20.52 5.63
C ILE A 114 -11.39 -20.32 6.28
N ASP A 115 -12.43 -20.89 5.70
CA ASP A 115 -13.78 -20.87 6.24
C ASP A 115 -14.00 -21.92 7.35
N VAL A 116 -15.17 -21.87 7.99
CA VAL A 116 -15.57 -22.84 9.04
C VAL A 116 -15.59 -24.30 8.56
N SER A 117 -15.71 -24.52 7.25
CA SER A 117 -15.67 -25.86 6.64
C SER A 117 -14.27 -26.28 6.26
N LYS A 118 -13.25 -25.51 6.67
CA LYS A 118 -11.82 -25.72 6.36
C LYS A 118 -11.50 -25.67 4.86
N LYS A 119 -12.34 -24.95 4.10
CA LYS A 119 -12.08 -24.66 2.69
C LYS A 119 -11.34 -23.34 2.55
N ILE A 120 -10.45 -23.30 1.57
CA ILE A 120 -9.58 -22.15 1.30
C ILE A 120 -10.40 -21.07 0.58
N LEU A 121 -10.50 -19.91 1.21
CA LEU A 121 -11.10 -18.69 0.69
C LEU A 121 -10.10 -17.88 -0.13
N ALA A 122 -8.87 -17.79 0.38
CA ALA A 122 -7.74 -17.14 -0.25
C ALA A 122 -6.44 -17.84 0.15
N ALA A 123 -5.43 -17.75 -0.71
CA ALA A 123 -4.08 -18.22 -0.43
C ALA A 123 -3.09 -17.18 -0.96
N GLN A 124 -2.09 -16.88 -0.16
CA GLN A 124 -0.99 -16.00 -0.53
C GLN A 124 0.32 -16.75 -0.32
N LEU A 125 1.14 -16.79 -1.38
CA LEU A 125 2.52 -17.28 -1.29
C LEU A 125 3.38 -16.12 -0.79
N GLU A 126 3.95 -16.28 0.40
CA GLU A 126 4.78 -15.27 1.07
C GLU A 126 6.25 -15.37 0.64
N HIS A 127 6.74 -16.60 0.56
CA HIS A 127 8.12 -16.87 0.21
C HIS A 127 8.23 -18.21 -0.53
N ALA A 128 9.23 -18.31 -1.44
CA ALA A 128 9.56 -19.55 -2.11
C ALA A 128 11.05 -19.60 -2.45
N GLU A 129 11.75 -20.61 -1.97
CA GLU A 129 13.18 -20.81 -2.18
C GLU A 129 13.42 -22.11 -2.93
N VAL A 130 14.07 -22.03 -4.11
CA VAL A 130 14.48 -23.18 -4.91
C VAL A 130 15.95 -23.47 -4.62
N LEU A 131 16.25 -24.63 -4.06
CA LEU A 131 17.62 -25.10 -3.84
C LEU A 131 18.21 -25.50 -5.20
N GLY A 132 19.16 -24.68 -5.69
CA GLY A 132 19.92 -25.02 -6.89
C GLY A 132 21.11 -25.92 -6.56
N PRO A 133 21.73 -26.61 -7.56
CA PRO A 133 22.94 -27.39 -7.31
C PRO A 133 24.06 -26.44 -6.84
N GLU A 134 24.62 -26.73 -5.68
CA GLU A 134 25.75 -26.00 -5.10
C GLU A 134 26.92 -25.89 -6.08
N LYS A 135 27.21 -24.66 -6.55
CA LYS A 135 28.54 -24.34 -7.08
C LYS A 135 29.35 -23.69 -5.97
N VAL A 136 30.16 -24.48 -5.34
CA VAL A 136 31.26 -24.01 -4.49
C VAL A 136 32.22 -23.19 -5.36
N ILE A 137 32.29 -21.87 -5.13
CA ILE A 137 33.43 -21.07 -5.58
C ILE A 137 34.00 -20.37 -4.34
N SER A 138 35.13 -20.92 -3.89
CA SER A 138 36.03 -20.28 -2.94
C SER A 138 36.80 -19.14 -3.64
N GLY A 139 36.88 -17.99 -3.00
CA GLY A 139 37.71 -16.90 -3.49
C GLY A 139 37.67 -15.66 -2.59
N SER A 140 38.59 -15.63 -1.63
CA SER A 140 38.87 -14.49 -0.76
C SER A 140 39.42 -13.29 -1.51
N ALA A 141 38.92 -12.09 -1.23
CA ALA A 141 39.75 -10.88 -1.21
C ALA A 141 39.12 -9.79 -0.35
N ARG A 142 39.72 -9.53 0.80
CA ARG A 142 39.45 -8.35 1.63
C ARG A 142 40.14 -7.16 0.98
N HIS A 143 39.43 -6.07 0.77
CA HIS A 143 40.00 -4.74 0.75
C HIS A 143 39.20 -3.80 1.64
N HIS A 144 39.81 -3.44 2.77
CA HIS A 144 39.45 -2.28 3.56
C HIS A 144 39.74 -1.01 2.79
N HIS A 145 38.75 -0.16 2.58
CA HIS A 145 38.99 1.27 2.42
C HIS A 145 38.07 2.05 3.35
N SER A 146 38.70 2.72 4.32
CA SER A 146 38.10 3.74 5.15
C SER A 146 37.78 4.97 4.29
N TRP A 147 36.53 5.43 4.34
CA TRP A 147 36.14 6.72 3.82
C TRP A 147 35.43 7.50 4.91
N GLY A 148 36.20 8.30 5.65
CA GLY A 148 35.69 9.45 6.36
C GLY A 148 35.55 10.61 5.38
N GLY A 149 34.33 11.16 5.25
CA GLY A 149 34.11 12.35 4.46
C GLY A 149 32.60 12.62 4.44
N SER A 150 32.16 13.71 5.04
CA SER A 150 30.82 14.23 4.90
C SER A 150 30.58 14.54 3.43
N ARG A 151 29.77 13.72 2.74
CA ARG A 151 29.38 13.99 1.34
C ARG A 151 28.20 14.92 1.36
N ARG A 152 28.38 16.15 0.88
CA ARG A 152 27.31 17.02 0.43
C ARG A 152 26.50 16.30 -0.65
N PRO A 153 25.17 16.44 -0.69
CA PRO A 153 24.38 15.91 -1.80
C PRO A 153 24.93 16.56 -3.09
N VAL A 154 25.30 15.73 -4.04
CA VAL A 154 25.69 16.21 -5.37
C VAL A 154 24.41 16.59 -6.09
N VAL A 155 24.02 17.84 -6.02
CA VAL A 155 23.19 18.46 -7.04
C VAL A 155 24.08 18.45 -8.28
N LEU A 156 23.72 17.67 -9.30
CA LEU A 156 24.40 17.71 -10.59
C LEU A 156 24.06 19.07 -11.21
N ASP A 157 24.99 20.01 -11.04
CA ASP A 157 24.98 21.25 -11.79
C ASP A 157 25.30 20.92 -13.25
N CYS A 158 24.29 20.90 -14.08
CA CYS A 158 24.39 20.56 -15.49
C CYS A 158 25.30 21.51 -16.27
N ASP A 159 25.51 22.73 -15.79
CA ASP A 159 26.38 23.69 -16.41
C ASP A 159 27.85 23.36 -16.17
N GLN A 160 28.19 22.66 -15.09
CA GLN A 160 29.54 22.25 -14.73
C GLN A 160 29.94 20.84 -15.22
N ALA A 161 28.98 19.97 -15.54
CA ALA A 161 29.21 18.63 -16.04
C ALA A 161 28.18 18.21 -17.12
N PRO A 162 28.25 18.79 -18.34
CA PRO A 162 27.25 18.52 -19.39
C PRO A 162 27.13 17.05 -19.79
N ALA A 163 28.20 16.27 -19.70
CA ALA A 163 28.20 14.83 -19.99
C ALA A 163 27.50 13.97 -18.93
N ALA A 164 27.37 14.47 -17.69
CA ALA A 164 26.64 13.79 -16.62
C ALA A 164 25.13 14.12 -16.62
N CYS A 165 24.73 15.13 -17.38
CA CYS A 165 23.34 15.57 -17.55
C CYS A 165 22.65 14.98 -18.78
N ASN A 166 23.17 13.89 -19.33
CA ASN A 166 22.37 13.06 -20.23
C ASN A 166 21.31 12.36 -19.39
N LYS A 167 20.29 13.16 -18.98
CA LYS A 167 19.16 12.67 -18.16
C LYS A 167 18.50 11.56 -18.94
N ASP A 168 18.48 10.37 -18.36
CA ASP A 168 17.59 9.33 -18.83
C ASP A 168 16.17 9.92 -18.90
N PRO A 169 15.57 10.06 -20.10
CA PRO A 169 14.27 10.71 -20.25
C PRO A 169 13.15 9.94 -19.55
N ARG A 170 13.44 8.72 -19.11
CA ARG A 170 12.49 7.85 -18.40
C ARG A 170 12.72 7.84 -16.89
N LEU A 171 13.58 8.72 -16.38
CA LEU A 171 13.85 8.84 -14.96
C LEU A 171 12.88 9.80 -14.29
N VAL A 172 12.09 9.32 -13.34
CA VAL A 172 11.20 10.12 -12.52
C VAL A 172 11.88 10.42 -11.19
N GLU A 173 12.16 11.70 -10.94
CA GLU A 173 12.72 12.19 -9.69
C GLU A 173 11.61 12.81 -8.83
N PHE A 174 11.63 12.52 -7.53
CA PHE A 174 10.64 13.04 -6.58
C PHE A 174 11.18 13.09 -5.16
N PHE A 175 10.52 13.86 -4.31
CA PHE A 175 10.76 13.93 -2.88
C PHE A 175 9.99 12.85 -2.13
N TYR A 176 10.50 12.43 -0.98
CA TYR A 176 9.73 11.62 -0.04
C TYR A 176 9.87 12.13 1.39
N ALA A 177 8.86 11.86 2.18
CA ALA A 177 8.86 11.94 3.63
C ALA A 177 8.28 10.64 4.19
N THR A 178 8.94 10.05 5.18
CA THR A 178 8.51 8.78 5.77
C THR A 178 8.72 8.76 7.28
N ASP A 179 7.75 8.23 8.01
CA ASP A 179 7.86 7.91 9.45
C ASP A 179 8.33 6.47 9.70
N ARG A 180 8.73 5.76 8.63
CA ARG A 180 9.29 4.41 8.73
C ARG A 180 10.68 4.44 9.34
N ASN A 181 11.01 3.39 10.06
CA ASN A 181 12.39 3.14 10.47
C ASN A 181 13.15 2.45 9.33
N VAL A 182 13.66 3.26 8.40
CA VAL A 182 14.31 2.81 7.17
C VAL A 182 15.80 3.08 7.23
N THR A 183 16.62 2.05 7.01
CA THR A 183 18.06 2.18 6.71
C THR A 183 18.26 2.11 5.21
N ILE A 184 18.93 3.09 4.62
CA ILE A 184 19.22 3.15 3.19
C ILE A 184 20.70 2.88 2.97
N THR A 185 21.02 1.81 2.24
CA THR A 185 22.38 1.43 1.90
C THR A 185 22.44 1.05 0.41
N ASN A 186 23.32 1.70 -0.36
CA ASN A 186 23.48 1.42 -1.80
C ASN A 186 22.19 1.44 -2.62
N ASN A 187 21.30 2.43 -2.34
CA ASN A 187 19.96 2.55 -2.94
C ASN A 187 18.99 1.39 -2.60
N ILE A 188 19.28 0.65 -1.56
CA ILE A 188 18.38 -0.38 -1.02
C ILE A 188 17.85 0.13 0.32
N ALA A 189 16.55 0.14 0.45
CA ALA A 189 15.88 0.44 1.72
C ALA A 189 15.66 -0.87 2.48
N SER A 190 16.05 -0.91 3.74
CA SER A 190 15.70 -1.99 4.66
C SER A 190 14.87 -1.45 5.82
N LEU A 191 13.82 -2.16 6.16
CA LEU A 191 12.97 -1.85 7.32
C LEU A 191 13.52 -2.58 8.54
N ASP A 192 13.53 -1.89 9.68
CA ASP A 192 13.74 -2.56 10.97
C ASP A 192 12.43 -3.24 11.40
N PRO A 193 12.36 -4.58 11.40
CA PRO A 193 11.14 -5.29 11.77
C PRO A 193 10.80 -5.14 13.25
N SER A 194 11.77 -4.79 14.11
CA SER A 194 11.57 -4.61 15.55
C SER A 194 11.04 -3.22 15.91
N ALA A 195 11.29 -2.22 15.06
CA ALA A 195 10.85 -0.84 15.24
C ALA A 195 10.43 -0.23 13.90
N PRO A 196 9.31 -0.68 13.34
CA PRO A 196 8.88 -0.25 12.00
C PRO A 196 8.50 1.24 11.93
N ARG A 197 8.18 1.89 13.05
CA ARG A 197 7.91 3.33 13.16
C ARG A 197 9.10 4.03 13.76
N SER A 198 9.58 5.12 13.15
CA SER A 198 10.71 5.90 13.68
C SER A 198 10.28 6.93 14.72
N GLY A 199 8.99 7.28 14.77
CA GLY A 199 8.46 8.36 15.62
C GLY A 199 8.85 9.77 15.14
N LYS A 200 9.45 9.91 13.95
CA LYS A 200 9.79 11.18 13.30
C LYS A 200 9.91 10.99 11.79
N LEU A 201 9.76 12.07 11.04
CA LEU A 201 9.94 12.03 9.60
C LEU A 201 11.40 11.95 9.20
N THR A 202 11.70 11.04 8.28
CA THR A 202 12.91 11.02 7.47
C THR A 202 12.57 11.58 6.10
N TYR A 203 13.37 12.53 5.63
CA TYR A 203 13.21 13.20 4.35
C TYR A 203 14.25 12.73 3.36
N GLY A 204 13.90 12.75 2.08
CA GLY A 204 14.86 12.40 1.05
C GLY A 204 14.36 12.61 -0.36
N VAL A 205 15.17 12.13 -1.30
CA VAL A 205 14.90 12.15 -2.73
C VAL A 205 15.06 10.75 -3.31
N ALA A 206 14.22 10.43 -4.26
CA ALA A 206 14.28 9.19 -5.00
C ALA A 206 14.24 9.46 -6.50
N ALA A 207 14.84 8.55 -7.27
CA ALA A 207 14.73 8.52 -8.72
C ALA A 207 14.43 7.09 -9.17
N VAL A 208 13.37 6.92 -9.94
CA VAL A 208 12.89 5.64 -10.43
C VAL A 208 12.87 5.67 -11.95
N HIS A 209 13.49 4.67 -12.55
CA HIS A 209 13.45 4.46 -14.01
C HIS A 209 12.16 3.73 -14.41
N ILE A 210 11.49 4.24 -15.42
CA ILE A 210 10.27 3.67 -16.00
C ILE A 210 10.66 2.86 -17.23
N PRO A 211 10.26 1.57 -17.35
CA PRO A 211 10.66 0.72 -18.47
C PRO A 211 10.14 1.19 -19.83
N GLU A 212 10.80 0.77 -20.92
CA GLU A 212 10.39 1.17 -22.28
C GLU A 212 8.98 0.68 -22.63
N ASP A 213 8.64 -0.53 -22.19
CA ASP A 213 7.36 -1.19 -22.46
C ASP A 213 6.28 -0.84 -21.42
N HIS A 214 6.47 0.27 -20.66
CA HIS A 214 5.53 0.68 -19.61
C HIS A 214 4.13 0.97 -20.15
N GLU A 215 3.13 0.44 -19.45
CA GLU A 215 1.72 0.66 -19.72
C GLU A 215 1.05 1.46 -18.60
N PRO A 216 0.34 2.56 -18.92
CA PRO A 216 -0.27 3.41 -17.91
C PRO A 216 -1.10 2.64 -16.87
N GLY A 217 -0.87 2.95 -15.59
CA GLY A 217 -1.52 2.31 -14.45
C GLY A 217 -0.77 1.12 -13.87
N ARG A 218 0.21 0.56 -14.59
CA ARG A 218 0.98 -0.63 -14.14
C ARG A 218 2.29 -0.25 -13.46
N ILE A 219 2.81 -1.24 -12.74
CA ILE A 219 4.19 -1.28 -12.27
C ILE A 219 4.74 -2.62 -12.75
N GLU A 220 5.58 -2.58 -13.77
CA GLU A 220 6.21 -3.76 -14.35
C GLU A 220 7.40 -4.15 -13.46
N LEU A 221 7.30 -5.30 -12.81
CA LEU A 221 8.33 -5.90 -11.96
C LEU A 221 8.65 -7.32 -12.44
N PRO A 222 9.85 -7.84 -12.17
CA PRO A 222 10.18 -9.23 -12.46
C PRO A 222 9.16 -10.18 -11.82
N SER A 223 8.80 -11.25 -12.51
CA SER A 223 7.79 -12.21 -12.07
C SER A 223 8.14 -12.95 -10.75
N GLU A 224 9.38 -12.85 -10.31
CA GLU A 224 9.91 -13.44 -9.07
C GLU A 224 9.92 -12.44 -7.90
N TRP A 225 9.47 -11.21 -8.14
CA TRP A 225 9.36 -10.18 -7.10
C TRP A 225 8.08 -10.38 -6.29
N HIS A 226 8.24 -11.05 -5.17
CA HIS A 226 7.29 -10.96 -4.06
C HIS A 226 7.86 -9.97 -3.05
N PHE A 227 7.11 -8.94 -2.71
CA PHE A 227 7.50 -7.74 -1.95
C PHE A 227 7.95 -7.98 -0.49
N ILE A 228 8.39 -9.17 -0.09
CA ILE A 228 8.61 -9.49 1.32
C ILE A 228 10.04 -9.91 1.69
N SER A 229 10.97 -10.06 0.76
CA SER A 229 12.38 -10.24 1.15
C SER A 229 13.34 -9.73 0.10
N PHE A 230 14.30 -8.94 0.56
CA PHE A 230 15.31 -8.19 -0.19
C PHE A 230 16.39 -9.05 -0.87
N GLU A 231 16.11 -10.23 -1.35
CA GLU A 231 17.06 -11.00 -2.13
C GLU A 231 16.71 -10.96 -3.62
N PHE A 232 17.33 -10.03 -4.33
CA PHE A 232 17.31 -9.94 -5.77
C PHE A 232 17.94 -11.19 -6.39
N LYS A 233 17.14 -12.16 -6.83
CA LYS A 233 17.64 -13.39 -7.47
C LYS A 233 17.60 -13.37 -8.99
N SER A 234 16.92 -12.39 -9.63
CA SER A 234 16.97 -12.21 -11.09
C SER A 234 17.58 -10.87 -11.46
N PRO A 235 18.44 -10.80 -12.49
CA PRO A 235 18.93 -9.51 -12.99
C PRO A 235 17.72 -8.71 -13.47
N LEU A 236 17.60 -7.50 -12.95
CA LEU A 236 16.60 -6.53 -13.31
C LEU A 236 16.81 -6.16 -14.78
N ASP A 237 15.84 -6.44 -15.64
CA ASP A 237 15.84 -5.96 -17.02
C ASP A 237 15.18 -4.59 -17.04
N GLU A 238 15.98 -3.55 -17.03
CA GLU A 238 15.51 -2.16 -16.95
C GLU A 238 14.67 -1.72 -18.16
N LYS A 239 14.75 -2.44 -19.27
CA LYS A 239 13.87 -2.21 -20.41
C LYS A 239 12.45 -2.64 -20.14
N LYS A 240 12.27 -3.61 -19.24
CA LYS A 240 10.97 -4.25 -18.93
C LYS A 240 10.46 -3.96 -17.52
N HIS A 241 11.34 -3.50 -16.60
CA HIS A 241 10.99 -3.40 -15.19
C HIS A 241 11.33 -2.04 -14.61
N PHE A 242 10.49 -1.56 -13.71
CA PHE A 242 10.81 -0.42 -12.86
C PHE A 242 12.08 -0.68 -12.06
N SER A 243 12.92 0.33 -11.91
CA SER A 243 14.12 0.24 -11.09
C SER A 243 14.40 1.51 -10.30
N ILE A 244 14.78 1.36 -9.03
CA ILE A 244 15.22 2.49 -8.20
C ILE A 244 16.66 2.82 -8.56
N ARG A 245 16.88 3.99 -9.17
CA ARG A 245 18.20 4.48 -9.58
C ARG A 245 18.86 5.29 -8.49
N ARG A 246 18.09 5.97 -7.69
CA ARG A 246 18.56 6.78 -6.57
C ARG A 246 17.57 6.69 -5.42
N LEU A 247 18.11 6.49 -4.23
CA LEU A 247 17.36 6.57 -2.99
C LEU A 247 18.30 7.18 -1.94
N ALA A 248 18.05 8.41 -1.54
CA ALA A 248 18.90 9.14 -0.62
C ALA A 248 18.09 9.81 0.47
N ALA A 249 18.45 9.55 1.73
CA ALA A 249 17.99 10.36 2.85
C ALA A 249 18.80 11.65 2.91
N THR A 250 18.15 12.75 3.25
CA THR A 250 18.76 14.09 3.35
C THR A 250 18.46 14.71 4.71
N SER A 251 19.24 15.70 5.10
CA SER A 251 18.84 16.56 6.22
C SER A 251 17.57 17.36 5.83
N LEU A 252 16.78 17.79 6.81
CA LEU A 252 15.59 18.62 6.54
C LEU A 252 15.96 19.93 5.84
N ASP A 253 17.11 20.54 6.19
CA ASP A 253 17.55 21.79 5.60
C ASP A 253 17.96 21.61 4.12
N ASP A 254 18.72 20.55 3.81
CA ASP A 254 19.06 20.20 2.44
C ASP A 254 17.80 19.87 1.63
N TRP A 255 16.86 19.12 2.22
CA TRP A 255 15.58 18.79 1.59
C TRP A 255 14.78 20.04 1.22
N LYS A 256 14.65 20.99 2.16
CA LYS A 256 13.97 22.27 1.93
C LYS A 256 14.69 23.10 0.87
N GLN A 257 16.03 23.09 0.83
CA GLN A 257 16.80 23.80 -0.16
C GLN A 257 16.57 23.23 -1.58
N LEU A 258 16.64 21.90 -1.72
CA LEU A 258 16.36 21.21 -2.99
C LEU A 258 14.92 21.47 -3.44
N LEU A 259 13.98 21.44 -2.52
CA LEU A 259 12.56 21.70 -2.80
C LEU A 259 12.36 23.12 -3.32
N LYS A 260 12.96 24.15 -2.69
CA LYS A 260 12.88 25.54 -3.15
C LYS A 260 13.39 25.73 -4.58
N LEU A 261 14.51 25.08 -4.92
CA LEU A 261 15.04 25.12 -6.29
C LEU A 261 14.06 24.57 -7.31
N GLN A 262 13.35 23.49 -6.97
CA GLN A 262 12.35 22.89 -7.86
C GLN A 262 11.05 23.72 -7.91
N VAL A 263 10.63 24.30 -6.79
CA VAL A 263 9.46 25.18 -6.71
C VAL A 263 9.60 26.40 -7.63
N GLU A 264 10.81 27.00 -7.69
CA GLU A 264 11.09 28.12 -8.58
C GLU A 264 10.96 27.75 -10.06
N ALA A 265 11.24 26.49 -10.42
CA ALA A 265 11.12 25.96 -11.78
C ALA A 265 9.70 25.48 -12.13
N THR A 266 8.77 25.48 -11.19
CA THR A 266 7.41 24.95 -11.33
C THR A 266 6.37 26.00 -10.91
N ASN A 267 5.09 25.73 -11.13
CA ASN A 267 4.00 26.66 -10.78
C ASN A 267 3.66 26.66 -9.27
N LYS A 268 4.62 26.40 -8.39
CA LYS A 268 4.45 26.36 -6.93
C LYS A 268 3.38 25.36 -6.48
N THR A 269 3.16 24.32 -7.27
CA THR A 269 2.21 23.26 -6.98
C THR A 269 2.94 21.97 -6.63
N ALA A 270 2.40 21.22 -5.67
CA ALA A 270 2.89 19.89 -5.34
C ALA A 270 1.78 18.85 -5.50
N LEU A 271 2.17 17.66 -5.96
CA LEU A 271 1.35 16.45 -5.92
C LEU A 271 1.87 15.55 -4.82
N ILE A 272 1.03 15.25 -3.83
CA ILE A 272 1.35 14.33 -2.74
C ILE A 272 0.61 13.02 -2.97
N PHE A 273 1.34 11.92 -3.00
CA PHE A 273 0.75 10.57 -2.95
C PHE A 273 0.88 9.98 -1.55
N VAL A 274 -0.23 9.48 -1.01
CA VAL A 274 -0.31 8.79 0.29
C VAL A 274 -0.82 7.38 0.04
N HIS A 275 0.04 6.38 0.25
CA HIS A 275 -0.27 4.99 -0.05
C HIS A 275 -1.26 4.36 0.93
N GLY A 276 -1.74 3.18 0.58
CA GLY A 276 -2.70 2.41 1.36
C GLY A 276 -2.09 1.39 2.33
N PHE A 277 -2.95 0.51 2.82
CA PHE A 277 -2.62 -0.67 3.59
C PHE A 277 -1.73 -1.64 2.81
N ASN A 278 -0.96 -2.45 3.52
CA ASN A 278 -0.13 -3.53 2.96
C ASN A 278 0.85 -3.03 1.88
N THR A 279 1.39 -1.82 2.04
CA THR A 279 2.30 -1.21 1.07
C THR A 279 3.70 -1.07 1.67
N GLY A 280 4.68 -1.74 1.08
CA GLY A 280 6.09 -1.59 1.41
C GLY A 280 6.66 -0.24 0.95
N PHE A 281 7.84 0.15 1.47
CA PHE A 281 8.44 1.43 1.11
C PHE A 281 8.83 1.50 -0.37
N GLU A 282 9.49 0.47 -0.89
CA GLU A 282 9.87 0.41 -2.32
C GLU A 282 8.66 0.43 -3.24
N GLU A 283 7.62 -0.30 -2.85
CA GLU A 283 6.36 -0.33 -3.58
C GLU A 283 5.71 1.07 -3.65
N ALA A 284 5.73 1.80 -2.54
CA ALA A 284 5.26 3.18 -2.50
C ALA A 284 6.09 4.09 -3.43
N LEU A 285 7.42 3.90 -3.50
CA LEU A 285 8.30 4.60 -4.43
C LEU A 285 7.94 4.33 -5.89
N TYR A 286 7.77 3.05 -6.27
CA TYR A 286 7.34 2.69 -7.63
C TYR A 286 5.98 3.26 -7.98
N ARG A 287 5.01 3.19 -7.06
CA ARG A 287 3.66 3.72 -7.28
C ARG A 287 3.67 5.24 -7.46
N ASN A 288 4.44 5.96 -6.65
CA ASN A 288 4.57 7.41 -6.83
C ASN A 288 5.18 7.75 -8.19
N ALA A 289 6.25 7.06 -8.59
CA ALA A 289 6.90 7.27 -9.88
C ALA A 289 5.95 6.99 -11.05
N GLN A 290 5.21 5.89 -11.00
CA GLN A 290 4.20 5.53 -12.00
C GLN A 290 3.13 6.61 -12.12
N ILE A 291 2.56 7.10 -11.01
CA ILE A 291 1.56 8.17 -11.02
C ILE A 291 2.12 9.43 -11.68
N VAL A 292 3.31 9.87 -11.28
CA VAL A 292 3.97 11.05 -11.84
C VAL A 292 4.18 10.90 -13.35
N TRP A 293 4.66 9.74 -13.79
CA TRP A 293 4.91 9.45 -15.19
C TRP A 293 3.63 9.45 -16.03
N ASP A 294 2.62 8.71 -15.60
CA ASP A 294 1.36 8.56 -16.33
C ASP A 294 0.57 9.86 -16.44
N LEU A 295 0.57 10.64 -15.37
CA LEU A 295 -0.02 11.97 -15.38
C LEU A 295 0.81 12.96 -16.21
N GLN A 296 2.08 12.66 -16.51
CA GLN A 296 3.05 13.61 -17.07
C GLN A 296 3.15 14.87 -16.19
N TYR A 297 3.16 14.66 -14.87
CA TYR A 297 3.16 15.74 -13.90
C TYR A 297 4.50 16.47 -13.91
N GLN A 298 4.47 17.81 -14.06
CA GLN A 298 5.67 18.65 -14.16
C GLN A 298 5.95 19.47 -12.90
N GLY A 299 5.09 19.38 -11.89
CA GLY A 299 5.26 20.06 -10.60
C GLY A 299 6.14 19.28 -9.64
N VAL A 300 6.17 19.73 -8.39
CA VAL A 300 6.86 19.04 -7.31
C VAL A 300 6.08 17.77 -6.93
N SER A 301 6.69 16.59 -7.02
CA SER A 301 6.07 15.36 -6.53
C SER A 301 6.66 14.96 -5.18
N VAL A 302 5.78 14.55 -4.25
CA VAL A 302 6.13 14.13 -2.90
C VAL A 302 5.41 12.83 -2.56
N LEU A 303 6.16 11.81 -2.19
CA LEU A 303 5.62 10.62 -1.56
C LEU A 303 5.57 10.82 -0.04
N PHE A 304 4.39 10.68 0.56
CA PHE A 304 4.26 10.47 2.01
C PHE A 304 4.10 8.98 2.28
N SER A 305 5.14 8.36 2.84
CA SER A 305 5.14 6.92 3.11
C SER A 305 5.07 6.66 4.60
N TRP A 306 3.86 6.41 5.12
CA TRP A 306 3.63 6.05 6.51
C TRP A 306 3.97 4.57 6.79
N SER A 307 4.15 4.20 8.06
CA SER A 307 4.67 2.90 8.51
C SER A 307 3.66 1.76 8.40
N SER A 308 3.29 1.37 7.16
CA SER A 308 2.61 0.10 6.87
C SER A 308 3.62 -1.04 6.89
N LYS A 309 3.29 -2.17 7.49
CA LYS A 309 4.17 -3.34 7.56
C LYS A 309 4.25 -4.14 6.25
N GLY A 310 3.36 -3.87 5.29
CA GLY A 310 3.34 -4.59 4.02
C GLY A 310 2.91 -6.05 4.16
N LYS A 311 2.06 -6.38 5.16
CA LYS A 311 1.50 -7.72 5.38
C LYS A 311 0.02 -7.63 5.70
N ILE A 312 -0.77 -8.57 5.17
CA ILE A 312 -2.23 -8.59 5.36
C ILE A 312 -2.60 -8.79 6.83
N GLN A 313 -1.83 -9.60 7.57
CA GLN A 313 -2.07 -9.87 8.98
C GLN A 313 -1.94 -8.63 9.88
N ASP A 314 -1.15 -7.65 9.42
CA ASP A 314 -0.87 -6.43 10.20
C ASP A 314 -1.91 -5.32 9.98
N TYR A 315 -3.13 -5.67 9.54
CA TYR A 315 -4.18 -4.69 9.25
C TYR A 315 -4.48 -3.75 10.42
N LEU A 316 -4.60 -4.28 11.64
CA LEU A 316 -4.84 -3.46 12.85
C LEU A 316 -3.61 -2.60 13.18
N TYR A 317 -2.41 -3.16 13.04
CA TYR A 317 -1.19 -2.38 13.21
C TYR A 317 -1.12 -1.22 12.22
N ASP A 318 -1.46 -1.47 10.95
CA ASP A 318 -1.47 -0.45 9.90
C ASP A 318 -2.53 0.62 10.15
N GLN A 319 -3.69 0.26 10.71
CA GLN A 319 -4.71 1.24 11.13
C GLN A 319 -4.15 2.20 12.19
N ASP A 320 -3.51 1.67 13.24
CA ASP A 320 -2.88 2.48 14.28
C ASP A 320 -1.74 3.34 13.71
N SER A 321 -0.94 2.78 12.78
CA SER A 321 0.14 3.50 12.13
C SER A 321 -0.37 4.68 11.30
N ALA A 322 -1.45 4.48 10.56
CA ALA A 322 -2.08 5.55 9.78
C ALA A 322 -2.64 6.66 10.69
N ASP A 323 -3.23 6.29 11.83
CA ASP A 323 -3.74 7.26 12.80
C ASP A 323 -2.59 8.03 13.49
N ILE A 324 -1.47 7.38 13.80
CA ILE A 324 -0.27 8.00 14.38
C ILE A 324 0.45 8.92 13.38
N ALA A 325 0.39 8.63 12.08
CA ALA A 325 1.05 9.41 11.04
C ALA A 325 0.33 10.74 10.70
N GLN A 326 -0.81 11.05 11.30
CA GLN A 326 -1.56 12.29 11.03
C GLN A 326 -0.77 13.57 11.38
N PRO A 327 -0.16 13.70 12.56
CA PRO A 327 0.67 14.86 12.90
C PRO A 327 1.87 15.04 11.96
N GLU A 328 2.50 13.95 11.55
CA GLU A 328 3.62 13.95 10.62
C GLU A 328 3.21 14.44 9.23
N PHE A 329 1.99 14.08 8.78
CA PHE A 329 1.46 14.59 7.52
C PHE A 329 1.15 16.10 7.60
N ILE A 330 0.64 16.59 8.71
CA ILE A 330 0.43 18.03 8.97
C ILE A 330 1.79 18.76 8.95
N ASP A 331 2.81 18.20 9.61
CA ASP A 331 4.17 18.76 9.62
C ASP A 331 4.76 18.83 8.21
N LEU A 332 4.57 17.77 7.40
CA LEU A 332 4.98 17.78 5.98
C LEU A 332 4.32 18.92 5.22
N LEU A 333 3.00 19.12 5.33
CA LEU A 333 2.29 20.20 4.67
C LEU A 333 2.85 21.56 5.07
N GLY A 334 3.14 21.78 6.35
CA GLY A 334 3.81 22.98 6.85
C GLY A 334 5.18 23.22 6.21
N LYS A 335 6.00 22.16 6.09
CA LYS A 335 7.34 22.23 5.48
C LYS A 335 7.27 22.53 3.97
N LEU A 336 6.27 22.01 3.26
CA LEU A 336 6.03 22.32 1.86
C LEU A 336 5.68 23.81 1.68
N HIS A 337 4.78 24.32 2.51
CA HIS A 337 4.43 25.74 2.50
C HIS A 337 5.65 26.64 2.80
N ASP A 338 6.43 26.34 3.84
CA ASP A 338 7.66 27.06 4.20
C ASP A 338 8.71 27.07 3.07
N SER A 339 8.62 26.07 2.18
CA SER A 339 9.50 25.96 1.01
C SER A 339 8.96 26.65 -0.25
N GLY A 340 7.80 27.31 -0.16
CA GLY A 340 7.21 28.10 -1.23
C GLY A 340 6.12 27.39 -2.05
N ILE A 341 5.67 26.19 -1.65
CA ILE A 341 4.48 25.56 -2.24
C ILE A 341 3.24 26.31 -1.80
N GLU A 342 2.43 26.74 -2.75
CA GLU A 342 1.19 27.49 -2.51
C GLU A 342 -0.05 26.62 -2.64
N ARG A 343 -0.04 25.62 -3.53
CA ARG A 343 -1.18 24.73 -3.82
C ARG A 343 -0.74 23.28 -3.86
N VAL A 344 -1.56 22.41 -3.30
CA VAL A 344 -1.28 20.98 -3.20
C VAL A 344 -2.43 20.17 -3.77
N ASP A 345 -2.11 19.17 -4.60
CA ASP A 345 -3.00 18.07 -4.95
C ASP A 345 -2.63 16.85 -4.10
N ILE A 346 -3.62 16.16 -3.56
CA ILE A 346 -3.41 14.98 -2.73
C ILE A 346 -4.12 13.79 -3.37
N ILE A 347 -3.39 12.71 -3.62
CA ILE A 347 -3.96 11.40 -3.94
C ILE A 347 -3.78 10.51 -2.72
N ALA A 348 -4.87 10.21 -2.02
CA ALA A 348 -4.90 9.30 -0.89
C ALA A 348 -5.54 7.97 -1.29
N HIS A 349 -4.76 6.89 -1.23
CA HIS A 349 -5.24 5.55 -1.57
C HIS A 349 -5.62 4.76 -0.32
N SER A 350 -6.79 4.10 -0.36
CA SER A 350 -7.23 3.14 0.64
C SER A 350 -7.10 3.68 2.09
N MET A 351 -6.31 3.01 2.95
CA MET A 351 -6.03 3.41 4.33
C MET A 351 -5.27 4.74 4.45
N GLY A 352 -4.62 5.24 3.39
CA GLY A 352 -4.03 6.58 3.36
C GLY A 352 -5.04 7.70 3.63
N ASN A 353 -6.33 7.46 3.39
CA ASN A 353 -7.38 8.41 3.73
C ASN A 353 -7.60 8.55 5.26
N ARG A 354 -7.18 7.56 6.07
CA ARG A 354 -7.17 7.68 7.55
C ARG A 354 -6.10 8.65 8.03
N VAL A 355 -5.04 8.83 7.26
CA VAL A 355 -4.02 9.87 7.52
C VAL A 355 -4.54 11.24 7.11
N VAL A 356 -5.01 11.35 5.86
CA VAL A 356 -5.26 12.64 5.21
C VAL A 356 -6.50 13.34 5.75
N LEU A 357 -7.64 12.66 5.88
CA LEU A 357 -8.91 13.31 6.26
C LEU A 357 -8.85 13.97 7.64
N PRO A 358 -8.36 13.30 8.71
CA PRO A 358 -8.25 13.94 10.02
C PRO A 358 -7.19 15.04 10.05
N ALA A 359 -6.10 14.90 9.29
CA ALA A 359 -5.07 15.93 9.20
C ALA A 359 -5.63 17.22 8.57
N LEU A 360 -6.41 17.11 7.50
CA LEU A 360 -7.05 18.26 6.85
C LEU A 360 -8.13 18.90 7.74
N ASP A 361 -8.87 18.12 8.53
CA ASP A 361 -9.80 18.65 9.53
C ASP A 361 -9.06 19.48 10.59
N GLN A 362 -7.93 19.00 11.10
CA GLN A 362 -7.10 19.76 12.04
C GLN A 362 -6.57 21.06 11.42
N ILE A 363 -6.09 21.01 10.19
CA ILE A 363 -5.61 22.20 9.46
C ILE A 363 -6.76 23.20 9.23
N ALA A 364 -7.96 22.73 8.95
CA ALA A 364 -9.13 23.57 8.78
C ALA A 364 -9.53 24.33 10.04
N SER A 365 -9.17 23.81 11.22
CA SER A 365 -9.45 24.47 12.51
C SER A 365 -8.43 25.54 12.89
N VAL A 366 -7.24 25.56 12.24
CA VAL A 366 -6.14 26.48 12.54
C VAL A 366 -5.77 27.23 11.26
N SER A 367 -6.42 28.19 10.79
CA SER A 367 -6.09 29.07 9.63
C SER A 367 -4.78 28.72 8.91
N SER A 368 -4.73 27.60 8.20
CA SER A 368 -3.54 27.17 7.45
C SER A 368 -3.38 28.01 6.18
N PRO A 369 -2.16 28.43 5.85
CA PRO A 369 -1.89 29.15 4.61
C PRO A 369 -1.86 28.25 3.37
N ILE A 370 -1.74 26.92 3.56
CA ILE A 370 -1.67 25.97 2.43
C ILE A 370 -3.07 25.68 1.87
N LYS A 371 -3.21 25.74 0.55
CA LYS A 371 -4.46 25.43 -0.13
C LYS A 371 -4.38 24.03 -0.76
N ILE A 372 -5.35 23.20 -0.45
CA ILE A 372 -5.52 21.91 -1.12
C ILE A 372 -6.42 22.12 -2.32
N ARG A 373 -5.82 22.05 -3.51
CA ARG A 373 -6.54 22.26 -4.77
C ARG A 373 -7.45 21.08 -5.08
N GLN A 374 -6.91 19.87 -5.04
CA GLN A 374 -7.65 18.63 -5.27
C GLN A 374 -7.36 17.61 -4.18
N LEU A 375 -8.41 17.07 -3.56
CA LEU A 375 -8.35 15.89 -2.70
C LEU A 375 -8.96 14.71 -3.45
N ILE A 376 -8.11 13.81 -3.89
CA ILE A 376 -8.48 12.60 -4.62
C ILE A 376 -8.43 11.42 -3.65
N MET A 377 -9.59 10.85 -3.38
CA MET A 377 -9.78 9.73 -2.47
C MET A 377 -10.05 8.46 -3.28
N ALA A 378 -9.02 7.66 -3.47
CA ALA A 378 -9.11 6.42 -4.23
C ALA A 378 -9.40 5.24 -3.30
N ALA A 379 -10.56 4.63 -3.46
CA ALA A 379 -11.01 3.46 -2.68
C ALA A 379 -10.79 3.61 -1.16
N PRO A 380 -11.26 4.70 -0.50
CA PRO A 380 -10.94 4.97 0.90
C PRO A 380 -11.40 3.86 1.85
N ASP A 381 -10.43 3.28 2.58
CA ASP A 381 -10.65 2.30 3.64
C ASP A 381 -10.89 3.01 4.99
N VAL A 382 -11.95 3.76 5.01
CA VAL A 382 -12.48 4.50 6.18
C VAL A 382 -13.92 4.08 6.38
N ALA A 383 -14.34 3.86 7.63
CA ALA A 383 -15.75 3.57 7.91
C ALA A 383 -16.64 4.65 7.29
N ARG A 384 -17.72 4.25 6.60
CA ARG A 384 -18.56 5.14 5.79
C ARG A 384 -19.13 6.31 6.61
N ASP A 385 -19.60 6.05 7.82
CA ASP A 385 -20.12 7.05 8.75
C ASP A 385 -19.04 8.04 9.19
N LYS A 386 -17.85 7.55 9.56
CA LYS A 386 -16.69 8.37 9.90
C LYS A 386 -16.28 9.26 8.74
N PHE A 387 -16.25 8.72 7.53
CA PHE A 387 -15.93 9.48 6.32
C PHE A 387 -16.93 10.60 6.06
N MET A 388 -18.23 10.31 6.23
CA MET A 388 -19.30 11.30 6.04
C MET A 388 -19.26 12.44 7.06
N ILE A 389 -18.67 12.22 8.23
CA ILE A 389 -18.43 13.25 9.25
C ILE A 389 -17.16 14.03 8.92
N GLN A 390 -16.06 13.36 8.58
CA GLN A 390 -14.74 13.98 8.43
C GLN A 390 -14.59 14.77 7.12
N LEU A 391 -15.13 14.26 6.00
CA LEU A 391 -14.93 14.92 4.71
C LEU A 391 -15.48 16.35 4.67
N PRO A 392 -16.71 16.67 5.15
CA PRO A 392 -17.20 18.06 5.18
C PRO A 392 -16.31 19.00 6.00
N LEU A 393 -15.59 18.50 7.01
CA LEU A 393 -14.66 19.28 7.81
C LEU A 393 -13.37 19.56 7.02
N ALA A 394 -12.81 18.51 6.40
CA ALA A 394 -11.65 18.64 5.53
C ALA A 394 -11.90 19.55 4.32
N GLN A 395 -13.12 19.53 3.75
CA GLN A 395 -13.50 20.35 2.60
C GLN A 395 -13.43 21.87 2.86
N LYS A 396 -13.30 22.31 4.10
CA LYS A 396 -13.11 23.74 4.42
C LYS A 396 -11.78 24.30 3.91
N VAL A 397 -10.78 23.43 3.68
CA VAL A 397 -9.44 23.78 3.16
C VAL A 397 -9.15 23.18 1.79
N VAL A 398 -10.16 22.55 1.17
CA VAL A 398 -10.04 21.83 -0.10
C VAL A 398 -10.94 22.51 -1.15
N GLU A 399 -10.39 22.83 -2.32
CA GLU A 399 -11.14 23.45 -3.43
C GLU A 399 -11.98 22.43 -4.21
N GLY A 400 -11.47 21.21 -4.42
CA GLY A 400 -12.15 20.12 -5.13
C GLY A 400 -11.93 18.77 -4.47
N SER A 401 -13.00 17.96 -4.39
CA SER A 401 -12.97 16.61 -3.79
C SER A 401 -13.51 15.60 -4.76
N THR A 402 -12.73 14.54 -5.05
CA THR A 402 -13.14 13.44 -5.92
C THR A 402 -13.00 12.10 -5.17
N LEU A 403 -14.06 11.29 -5.17
CA LEU A 403 -14.10 9.95 -4.61
C LEU A 403 -14.22 8.94 -5.74
N TYR A 404 -13.25 8.05 -5.87
CA TYR A 404 -13.35 6.85 -6.70
C TYR A 404 -13.76 5.67 -5.82
N ALA A 405 -14.91 5.08 -6.12
CA ALA A 405 -15.48 3.97 -5.36
C ALA A 405 -15.86 2.80 -6.28
N SER A 406 -15.82 1.56 -5.75
CA SER A 406 -16.13 0.35 -6.49
C SER A 406 -16.97 -0.61 -5.66
N SER A 407 -17.89 -1.35 -6.29
CA SER A 407 -18.63 -2.43 -5.64
C SER A 407 -17.88 -3.77 -5.66
N THR A 408 -16.78 -3.87 -6.40
CA THR A 408 -16.03 -5.12 -6.63
C THR A 408 -14.63 -5.09 -6.03
N ASP A 409 -14.25 -4.03 -5.33
CA ASP A 409 -12.95 -3.90 -4.67
C ASP A 409 -12.79 -4.96 -3.56
N LYS A 410 -11.92 -5.95 -3.82
CA LYS A 410 -11.73 -7.10 -2.94
C LYS A 410 -11.08 -6.73 -1.61
N ALA A 411 -10.16 -5.75 -1.62
CA ALA A 411 -9.51 -5.30 -0.39
C ALA A 411 -10.51 -4.62 0.54
N LEU A 412 -11.39 -3.77 -0.01
CA LEU A 412 -12.45 -3.14 0.76
C LEU A 412 -13.55 -4.12 1.20
N ILE A 413 -13.85 -5.15 0.39
CA ILE A 413 -14.76 -6.23 0.79
C ILE A 413 -14.17 -6.96 2.00
N ALA A 414 -12.89 -7.35 1.97
CA ALA A 414 -12.21 -7.99 3.09
C ALA A 414 -12.16 -7.07 4.32
N SER A 415 -11.80 -5.81 4.15
CA SER A 415 -11.80 -4.80 5.22
C SER A 415 -13.19 -4.59 5.85
N THR A 416 -14.25 -4.60 5.03
CA THR A 416 -15.65 -4.50 5.51
C THR A 416 -15.99 -5.69 6.40
N HIS A 417 -15.58 -6.91 6.01
CA HIS A 417 -15.80 -8.10 6.83
C HIS A 417 -15.00 -8.08 8.13
N LEU A 418 -13.75 -7.58 8.10
CA LEU A 418 -12.93 -7.45 9.31
C LEU A 418 -13.48 -6.46 10.31
N ALA A 419 -14.09 -5.38 9.84
CA ALA A 419 -14.57 -4.29 10.69
C ALA A 419 -16.09 -4.32 10.93
N ASP A 420 -16.80 -5.24 10.29
CA ASP A 420 -18.28 -5.37 10.32
C ASP A 420 -18.99 -4.04 9.99
N PHE A 421 -18.39 -3.22 9.13
CA PHE A 421 -18.95 -1.92 8.74
C PHE A 421 -18.53 -1.50 7.33
N PRO A 422 -19.47 -0.96 6.49
CA PRO A 422 -19.16 -0.54 5.12
C PRO A 422 -18.06 0.52 5.05
N ARG A 423 -17.17 0.40 4.07
CA ARG A 423 -16.13 1.37 3.78
C ARG A 423 -16.59 2.44 2.80
N ALA A 424 -16.03 3.65 2.91
CA ALA A 424 -16.43 4.78 2.06
C ALA A 424 -16.11 4.55 0.57
N GLY A 425 -15.01 3.84 0.28
CA GLY A 425 -14.63 3.45 -1.09
C GLY A 425 -15.45 2.30 -1.67
N MET A 426 -16.32 1.66 -0.86
CA MET A 426 -17.17 0.57 -1.30
C MET A 426 -18.55 1.09 -1.70
N ILE A 427 -19.13 0.53 -2.78
CA ILE A 427 -20.50 0.82 -3.22
C ILE A 427 -21.40 -0.35 -2.80
N PRO A 428 -22.14 -0.24 -1.68
CA PRO A 428 -23.14 -1.21 -1.29
C PRO A 428 -24.40 -1.10 -2.16
N ALA A 429 -25.37 -2.00 -1.99
CA ALA A 429 -26.67 -1.95 -2.69
C ALA A 429 -27.43 -0.61 -2.51
N ALA A 430 -27.20 0.08 -1.39
CA ALA A 430 -27.76 1.40 -1.11
C ALA A 430 -27.09 2.55 -1.91
N GLY A 431 -26.06 2.26 -2.69
CA GLY A 431 -25.33 3.26 -3.50
C GLY A 431 -24.08 3.81 -2.83
N PRO A 432 -23.27 4.61 -3.58
CA PRO A 432 -22.03 5.18 -3.08
C PRO A 432 -22.26 6.29 -2.04
N VAL A 433 -21.18 6.82 -1.47
CA VAL A 433 -21.22 8.05 -0.69
C VAL A 433 -21.51 9.23 -1.62
N ILE A 434 -22.50 10.06 -1.28
CA ILE A 434 -22.84 11.29 -2.00
C ILE A 434 -22.93 12.40 -0.96
N LEU A 435 -22.12 13.43 -1.11
CA LEU A 435 -22.04 14.61 -0.24
C LEU A 435 -21.97 15.89 -1.07
N PRO A 436 -22.33 17.04 -0.52
CA PRO A 436 -22.09 18.33 -1.16
C PRO A 436 -20.60 18.51 -1.48
N ASN A 437 -20.29 19.12 -2.60
CA ASN A 437 -18.92 19.40 -3.08
C ASN A 437 -18.02 18.14 -3.19
N LEU A 438 -18.63 16.97 -3.38
CA LEU A 438 -17.95 15.70 -3.63
C LEU A 438 -18.33 15.15 -5.00
N ASP A 439 -17.36 15.03 -5.87
CA ASP A 439 -17.48 14.31 -7.13
C ASP A 439 -17.30 12.81 -6.89
N THR A 440 -18.39 12.06 -6.73
CA THR A 440 -18.32 10.60 -6.56
C THR A 440 -18.39 9.91 -7.92
N ILE A 441 -17.40 9.04 -8.18
CA ILE A 441 -17.25 8.27 -9.43
C ILE A 441 -17.26 6.78 -9.12
N ASP A 442 -18.26 6.08 -9.65
CA ASP A 442 -18.33 4.62 -9.64
C ASP A 442 -17.42 4.05 -10.74
N VAL A 443 -16.34 3.40 -10.31
CA VAL A 443 -15.36 2.77 -11.19
C VAL A 443 -15.50 1.25 -11.25
N THR A 444 -16.62 0.70 -10.80
CA THR A 444 -16.88 -0.76 -10.80
C THR A 444 -16.67 -1.40 -12.17
N ALA A 445 -17.05 -0.69 -13.25
CA ALA A 445 -16.90 -1.19 -14.61
C ALA A 445 -15.44 -1.21 -15.11
N VAL A 446 -14.53 -0.46 -14.47
CA VAL A 446 -13.13 -0.38 -14.88
C VAL A 446 -12.21 -1.35 -14.12
N GLY A 447 -12.74 -2.17 -13.20
CA GLY A 447 -12.07 -3.31 -12.56
C GLY A 447 -11.93 -3.22 -11.06
N ASP A 448 -11.40 -4.30 -10.50
CA ASP A 448 -11.49 -4.60 -9.08
C ASP A 448 -10.48 -3.83 -8.19
N GLU A 449 -9.47 -3.15 -8.77
CA GLU A 449 -8.39 -2.51 -8.02
C GLU A 449 -8.00 -1.17 -8.66
N ILE A 450 -8.33 -0.06 -8.02
CA ILE A 450 -8.10 1.31 -8.54
C ILE A 450 -6.61 1.67 -8.56
N PHE A 451 -5.83 1.18 -7.61
CA PHE A 451 -4.38 1.33 -7.50
C PHE A 451 -3.73 0.02 -7.02
N GLY A 452 -4.36 -1.12 -7.33
CA GLY A 452 -3.92 -2.43 -6.88
C GLY A 452 -2.56 -2.84 -7.46
N LEU A 453 -1.77 -3.54 -6.66
CA LEU A 453 -0.45 -4.07 -7.03
C LEU A 453 -0.53 -5.37 -7.84
N ASN A 454 -1.73 -5.87 -8.09
CA ASN A 454 -1.94 -7.13 -8.78
C ASN A 454 -1.93 -6.97 -10.30
N HIS A 455 -0.94 -7.55 -10.93
CA HIS A 455 -0.53 -7.51 -12.33
C HIS A 455 -1.55 -7.94 -13.40
N SER A 456 -2.83 -8.17 -13.07
CA SER A 456 -3.75 -8.84 -13.99
C SER A 456 -4.88 -7.99 -14.60
N VAL A 457 -5.04 -6.71 -14.23
CA VAL A 457 -6.17 -5.89 -14.71
C VAL A 457 -5.69 -4.68 -15.53
N PHE A 458 -5.27 -4.97 -16.73
CA PHE A 458 -4.57 -4.07 -17.65
C PHE A 458 -5.36 -2.86 -18.15
N ALA A 459 -6.62 -3.04 -18.50
CA ALA A 459 -7.41 -2.04 -19.20
C ALA A 459 -8.08 -1.03 -18.26
N THR A 460 -8.09 -1.30 -16.97
CA THR A 460 -8.95 -0.61 -16.01
C THR A 460 -8.23 0.57 -15.33
N ASN A 461 -6.95 0.39 -15.00
CA ASN A 461 -6.18 1.44 -14.35
C ASN A 461 -5.89 2.63 -15.29
N ARG A 462 -5.75 2.38 -16.59
CA ARG A 462 -5.53 3.45 -17.58
C ARG A 462 -6.65 4.47 -17.61
N ALA A 463 -7.92 4.03 -17.59
CA ALA A 463 -9.05 4.97 -17.63
C ALA A 463 -9.09 5.89 -16.38
N VAL A 464 -8.72 5.36 -15.21
CA VAL A 464 -8.59 6.16 -14.00
C VAL A 464 -7.40 7.12 -14.10
N MET A 465 -6.26 6.69 -14.64
CA MET A 465 -5.09 7.57 -14.86
C MET A 465 -5.41 8.69 -15.85
N ASP A 466 -6.13 8.39 -16.94
CA ASP A 466 -6.58 9.39 -17.92
C ASP A 466 -7.54 10.41 -17.26
N ASP A 467 -8.49 9.95 -16.40
CA ASP A 467 -9.38 10.84 -15.66
C ASP A 467 -8.63 11.72 -14.65
N LEU A 468 -7.67 11.15 -13.91
CA LEU A 468 -6.80 11.88 -13.00
C LEU A 468 -5.95 12.94 -13.73
N LYS A 469 -5.41 12.60 -14.90
CA LYS A 469 -4.66 13.53 -15.74
C LYS A 469 -5.53 14.72 -16.15
N LEU A 470 -6.75 14.47 -16.61
CA LEU A 470 -7.69 15.52 -16.98
C LEU A 470 -8.07 16.40 -15.77
N LEU A 471 -8.20 15.79 -14.57
CA LEU A 471 -8.49 16.53 -13.35
C LEU A 471 -7.31 17.39 -12.88
N ILE A 472 -6.11 16.78 -12.76
CA ILE A 472 -4.95 17.42 -12.12
C ILE A 472 -4.22 18.36 -13.09
N ILE A 473 -4.00 17.92 -14.33
CA ILE A 473 -3.20 18.67 -15.30
C ILE A 473 -4.06 19.65 -16.10
N ASN A 474 -5.24 19.21 -16.53
CA ASN A 474 -6.12 20.04 -17.37
C ASN A 474 -7.20 20.78 -16.57
N GLU A 475 -7.30 20.56 -15.26
CA GLU A 475 -8.28 21.15 -14.34
C GLU A 475 -9.75 21.03 -14.82
N MET A 476 -10.05 19.90 -15.49
CA MET A 476 -11.36 19.66 -16.07
C MET A 476 -12.39 19.23 -15.03
N LYS A 477 -13.60 19.74 -15.16
CA LYS A 477 -14.77 19.28 -14.38
C LYS A 477 -15.41 18.07 -15.05
N LEU A 478 -16.19 17.31 -14.27
CA LEU A 478 -16.95 16.16 -14.77
C LEU A 478 -18.08 16.58 -15.75
N PRO A 479 -18.37 15.78 -16.79
CA PRO A 479 -17.67 14.53 -17.12
C PRO A 479 -16.35 14.81 -17.84
N ARG A 480 -15.24 14.19 -17.40
CA ARG A 480 -13.92 14.32 -18.00
C ARG A 480 -13.69 13.38 -19.18
N LEU A 481 -14.24 12.16 -19.08
CA LEU A 481 -14.17 11.14 -20.12
C LEU A 481 -15.54 10.81 -20.68
N SER A 482 -15.62 10.45 -21.96
CA SER A 482 -16.87 10.08 -22.62
C SER A 482 -17.54 8.82 -22.04
N GLN A 483 -16.75 7.95 -21.37
CA GLN A 483 -17.25 6.75 -20.69
C GLN A 483 -17.89 7.07 -19.35
N VAL A 484 -17.69 8.27 -18.78
CA VAL A 484 -18.23 8.68 -17.48
C VAL A 484 -19.56 9.41 -17.68
N ARG A 485 -20.62 8.89 -17.10
CA ARG A 485 -21.97 9.47 -17.19
C ARG A 485 -22.58 9.69 -15.82
N ARG A 486 -23.52 10.64 -15.76
CA ARG A 486 -24.31 10.88 -14.55
C ARG A 486 -25.30 9.73 -14.34
N PHE A 487 -25.41 9.28 -13.10
CA PHE A 487 -26.31 8.21 -12.70
C PHE A 487 -27.19 8.65 -11.51
N PRO A 488 -28.48 8.22 -11.38
CA PRO A 488 -29.21 7.41 -12.33
C PRO A 488 -29.46 8.14 -13.68
N ASP A 489 -29.82 7.39 -14.71
CA ASP A 489 -30.15 7.91 -16.03
C ASP A 489 -31.60 7.51 -16.38
N PRO A 490 -32.57 8.46 -16.53
CA PRO A 490 -32.41 9.92 -16.40
C PRO A 490 -32.07 10.38 -14.97
N PRO A 491 -31.39 11.51 -14.80
CA PRO A 491 -30.94 11.97 -13.49
C PRO A 491 -32.08 12.22 -12.51
N GLN A 492 -32.00 11.57 -11.35
CA GLN A 492 -32.85 11.77 -10.18
C GLN A 492 -31.92 12.02 -8.97
N GLN A 493 -32.28 12.92 -8.08
CA GLN A 493 -31.47 13.17 -6.89
C GLN A 493 -31.60 12.00 -5.87
N PRO A 494 -30.49 11.58 -5.23
CA PRO A 494 -29.12 12.08 -5.40
C PRO A 494 -28.42 11.48 -6.63
N THR A 495 -27.49 12.24 -7.26
CA THR A 495 -26.74 11.78 -8.45
C THR A 495 -25.26 11.60 -8.16
N TYR A 496 -24.63 10.69 -8.89
CA TYR A 496 -23.20 10.48 -8.93
C TYR A 496 -22.74 10.16 -10.37
N TRP A 497 -21.45 9.94 -10.56
CA TRP A 497 -20.90 9.63 -11.87
C TRP A 497 -20.53 8.13 -11.94
N LYS A 498 -20.66 7.55 -13.11
CA LYS A 498 -20.41 6.13 -13.30
C LYS A 498 -19.72 5.89 -14.64
N TYR A 499 -18.69 5.03 -14.62
CA TYR A 499 -18.13 4.45 -15.84
C TYR A 499 -19.12 3.45 -16.46
N LYS A 500 -19.19 3.45 -17.80
CA LYS A 500 -19.99 2.50 -18.57
C LYS A 500 -19.20 1.29 -18.96
#